data_038ebbc75752266fc2708e772417d6db
#
_entry.id   038ebbc75752266fc2708e772417d6db
#
_cell.length_a   1.000
_cell.length_b   1.000
_cell.length_c   1.000
_cell.angle_alpha   90.00
_cell.angle_beta   90.00
_cell.angle_gamma   90.00
#
_symmetry.space_group_name_H-M   'P 1'
#
loop_
_entity.id
_entity.type
_entity.pdbx_description
1 polymer ?
#
loop_
_entity_poly.entity_id
_entity_poly.type
_entity_poly.pdbx_seq_one_letter_code
_entity_poly.pdbx_strand_id
1 'polypeptide(L)'
;MWVADNWKSYEVIDCSGGEKLERRGDFILQRPDPQVIWHTKRAAAEWKHPNGIYHRSSRGGGEWEFHHLPQEWTIPYSSLTFHLKPFKFKHTGISPEQAVNWEWCSSLIRKRKQEAPGREVRVLNLFAYTGGATLAALSAGAAVTHVDASKGMVNWAKENAASSGLAHCPVRWLVDDCMKFVEREIRRGNTYDGIIMDPPSYGRGPNKELWKIEDCVHSLVTEC
;
A
#
# COMPACT_ATOMS: atom_id res chain seq x y z
N MET A 1 -1.20 8.72 20.28
CA MET A 1 -1.84 8.23 19.03
C MET A 1 -0.88 8.55 17.89
N TRP A 2 -0.63 7.59 17.00
CA TRP A 2 0.20 7.81 15.83
C TRP A 2 -0.71 8.27 14.70
N VAL A 3 -0.38 9.36 14.04
CA VAL A 3 -1.21 9.98 12.99
C VAL A 3 -0.36 10.21 11.75
N ALA A 4 -0.89 9.88 10.57
CA ALA A 4 -0.22 10.10 9.29
C ALA A 4 -0.42 11.56 8.83
N ASP A 5 0.14 12.51 9.57
CA ASP A 5 -0.05 13.96 9.39
C ASP A 5 1.04 14.64 8.55
N ASN A 6 2.05 13.88 8.11
CA ASN A 6 3.13 14.39 7.28
C ASN A 6 2.77 14.50 5.78
N TRP A 7 1.55 14.11 5.40
CA TRP A 7 1.07 14.26 4.04
C TRP A 7 0.82 15.72 3.68
N LYS A 8 1.46 16.20 2.60
CA LYS A 8 1.16 17.50 1.99
C LYS A 8 0.24 17.37 0.77
N SER A 9 0.30 16.22 0.11
CA SER A 9 -0.44 15.91 -1.11
C SER A 9 -1.67 15.02 -0.91
N TYR A 10 -1.99 14.67 0.34
CA TYR A 10 -3.17 13.91 0.71
C TYR A 10 -3.86 14.52 1.92
N GLU A 11 -5.19 14.52 1.89
CA GLU A 11 -6.02 15.03 2.96
C GLU A 11 -7.40 14.36 2.92
N VAL A 12 -7.95 14.02 4.07
CA VAL A 12 -9.39 13.73 4.20
C VAL A 12 -10.10 15.04 4.46
N ILE A 13 -10.86 15.52 3.47
CA ILE A 13 -11.56 16.80 3.53
C ILE A 13 -12.80 16.69 4.42
N ASP A 14 -13.60 15.63 4.20
CA ASP A 14 -14.83 15.38 4.95
C ASP A 14 -15.24 13.92 4.84
N CYS A 15 -16.09 13.45 5.75
CA CYS A 15 -16.63 12.10 5.70
C CYS A 15 -18.02 12.05 6.34
N SER A 16 -18.98 11.42 5.65
CA SER A 16 -20.37 11.30 6.10
C SER A 16 -21.12 10.22 5.33
N GLY A 17 -21.95 9.46 6.04
CA GLY A 17 -22.92 8.56 5.42
C GLY A 17 -22.30 7.44 4.59
N GLY A 18 -21.25 6.82 5.08
CA GLY A 18 -20.56 5.72 4.39
C GLY A 18 -19.60 6.16 3.28
N GLU A 19 -19.32 7.46 3.16
CA GLU A 19 -18.45 8.03 2.12
C GLU A 19 -17.36 8.93 2.71
N LYS A 20 -16.25 8.97 2.02
CA LYS A 20 -15.11 9.83 2.28
C LYS A 20 -14.81 10.70 1.08
N LEU A 21 -14.67 12.00 1.34
CA LEU A 21 -14.17 12.98 0.40
C LEU A 21 -12.71 13.26 0.71
N GLU A 22 -11.84 13.04 -0.24
CA GLU A 22 -10.40 13.15 -0.02
C GLU A 22 -9.69 13.83 -1.19
N ARG A 23 -8.64 14.58 -0.89
CA ARG A 23 -7.73 15.17 -1.87
C ARG A 23 -6.52 14.26 -2.07
N ARG A 24 -6.18 13.98 -3.32
CA ARG A 24 -4.99 13.22 -3.73
C ARG A 24 -4.22 14.00 -4.81
N GLY A 25 -3.21 14.75 -4.39
CA GLY A 25 -2.58 15.78 -5.23
C GLY A 25 -3.55 16.91 -5.47
N ASP A 26 -3.78 17.22 -6.75
CA ASP A 26 -4.72 18.29 -7.18
C ASP A 26 -6.16 17.78 -7.37
N PHE A 27 -6.41 16.48 -7.17
CA PHE A 27 -7.69 15.85 -7.47
C PHE A 27 -8.46 15.46 -6.21
N ILE A 28 -9.77 15.72 -6.25
CA ILE A 28 -10.72 15.40 -5.19
C ILE A 28 -11.51 14.15 -5.58
N LEU A 29 -11.52 13.17 -4.71
CA LEU A 29 -12.18 11.89 -4.90
C LEU A 29 -13.25 11.67 -3.83
N GLN A 30 -14.42 11.20 -4.27
CA GLN A 30 -15.47 10.69 -3.40
C GLN A 30 -15.48 9.16 -3.51
N ARG A 31 -15.33 8.48 -2.38
CA ARG A 31 -15.27 7.02 -2.34
C ARG A 31 -16.01 6.45 -1.14
N PRO A 32 -16.64 5.26 -1.27
CA PRO A 32 -17.27 4.61 -0.13
C PRO A 32 -16.23 4.20 0.92
N ASP A 33 -16.57 4.48 2.16
CA ASP A 33 -15.81 4.06 3.34
C ASP A 33 -16.77 3.49 4.40
N PRO A 34 -16.83 2.15 4.57
CA PRO A 34 -17.78 1.52 5.48
C PRO A 34 -17.50 1.82 6.96
N GLN A 35 -16.35 2.38 7.30
CA GLN A 35 -16.04 2.81 8.66
C GLN A 35 -16.72 4.13 9.04
N VAL A 36 -17.18 4.89 8.05
CA VAL A 36 -17.92 6.14 8.24
C VAL A 36 -19.39 5.83 8.53
N ILE A 37 -19.69 5.41 9.75
CA ILE A 37 -21.03 5.00 10.18
C ILE A 37 -21.92 6.18 10.64
N TRP A 38 -21.35 7.37 10.76
CA TRP A 38 -22.08 8.58 11.17
C TRP A 38 -22.60 9.35 9.97
N HIS A 39 -23.61 10.17 10.25
CA HIS A 39 -24.21 11.10 9.30
C HIS A 39 -24.04 12.51 9.81
N THR A 40 -23.30 13.34 9.09
CA THR A 40 -23.11 14.75 9.35
C THR A 40 -23.65 15.58 8.18
N LYS A 41 -23.85 16.87 8.38
CA LYS A 41 -24.11 17.78 7.29
C LYS A 41 -22.82 17.82 6.42
N ARG A 42 -22.90 17.44 5.16
CA ARG A 42 -21.81 17.55 4.19
C ARG A 42 -21.51 19.02 3.94
N ALA A 43 -20.62 19.61 4.75
CA ALA A 43 -20.38 21.06 4.78
C ALA A 43 -19.33 21.49 3.74
N ALA A 44 -18.40 20.61 3.38
CA ALA A 44 -17.36 20.91 2.40
C ALA A 44 -17.97 21.17 1.01
N ALA A 45 -17.55 22.28 0.40
CA ALA A 45 -18.08 22.69 -0.93
C ALA A 45 -17.69 21.67 -2.03
N GLU A 46 -16.59 20.98 -1.82
CA GLU A 46 -15.98 19.99 -2.72
C GLU A 46 -16.88 18.78 -2.96
N TRP A 47 -17.85 18.48 -2.08
CA TRP A 47 -18.86 17.45 -2.32
C TRP A 47 -19.67 17.65 -3.60
N LYS A 48 -19.77 18.93 -4.06
CA LYS A 48 -20.53 19.26 -5.26
C LYS A 48 -19.79 18.99 -6.56
N HIS A 49 -18.46 18.98 -6.51
CA HIS A 49 -17.60 18.95 -7.70
C HIS A 49 -16.35 18.08 -7.50
N PRO A 50 -16.47 16.82 -7.07
CA PRO A 50 -15.33 15.91 -7.03
C PRO A 50 -14.83 15.61 -8.45
N ASN A 51 -13.53 15.35 -8.60
CA ASN A 51 -12.95 14.97 -9.88
C ASN A 51 -13.25 13.52 -10.25
N GLY A 52 -13.50 12.68 -9.27
CA GLY A 52 -13.89 11.28 -9.48
C GLY A 52 -14.75 10.75 -8.36
N ILE A 53 -15.76 9.97 -8.73
CA ILE A 53 -16.66 9.30 -7.78
C ILE A 53 -16.60 7.79 -8.04
N TYR A 54 -16.37 7.01 -6.99
CA TYR A 54 -16.43 5.56 -7.10
C TYR A 54 -17.77 5.04 -6.61
N HIS A 55 -18.51 4.42 -7.49
CA HIS A 55 -19.80 3.77 -7.21
C HIS A 55 -19.61 2.29 -6.95
N ARG A 56 -19.96 1.84 -5.75
CA ARG A 56 -19.86 0.43 -5.37
C ARG A 56 -21.02 -0.38 -5.99
N SER A 57 -20.66 -1.49 -6.63
CA SER A 57 -21.65 -2.45 -7.11
C SER A 57 -22.11 -3.39 -5.98
N SER A 58 -23.38 -3.77 -5.99
CA SER A 58 -23.95 -4.78 -5.08
C SER A 58 -23.38 -6.20 -5.30
N ARG A 59 -22.76 -6.43 -6.46
CA ARG A 59 -22.15 -7.73 -6.85
C ARG A 59 -20.65 -7.81 -6.55
N GLY A 60 -20.10 -6.81 -5.86
CA GLY A 60 -18.66 -6.63 -5.63
C GLY A 60 -17.99 -5.78 -6.72
N GLY A 61 -16.89 -5.10 -6.37
CA GLY A 61 -16.25 -4.12 -7.23
C GLY A 61 -17.10 -2.85 -7.39
N GLY A 62 -16.97 -2.17 -8.50
CA GLY A 62 -17.70 -0.94 -8.83
C GLY A 62 -17.09 -0.22 -10.02
N GLU A 63 -17.54 1.00 -10.24
CA GLU A 63 -17.15 1.82 -11.38
C GLU A 63 -16.79 3.23 -10.95
N TRP A 64 -15.87 3.85 -11.68
CA TRP A 64 -15.50 5.25 -11.51
C TRP A 64 -16.31 6.13 -12.45
N GLU A 65 -16.90 7.16 -11.91
CA GLU A 65 -17.43 8.31 -12.64
C GLU A 65 -16.33 9.39 -12.68
N PHE A 66 -15.99 9.85 -13.87
CA PHE A 66 -14.87 10.76 -14.10
C PHE A 66 -15.36 12.17 -14.40
N HIS A 67 -14.91 13.14 -13.59
CA HIS A 67 -15.11 14.58 -13.79
C HIS A 67 -13.75 15.28 -13.84
N HIS A 68 -13.10 15.25 -15.01
CA HIS A 68 -11.74 15.78 -15.20
C HIS A 68 -10.65 15.09 -14.36
N LEU A 69 -10.85 13.81 -13.98
CA LEU A 69 -9.85 12.99 -13.36
C LEU A 69 -8.96 12.35 -14.43
N PRO A 70 -7.62 12.47 -14.37
CA PRO A 70 -6.73 11.80 -15.32
C PRO A 70 -6.74 10.28 -15.08
N GLN A 71 -6.31 9.53 -16.09
CA GLN A 71 -6.15 8.08 -15.97
C GLN A 71 -5.01 7.70 -15.01
N GLU A 72 -4.03 8.58 -14.89
CA GLU A 72 -2.88 8.41 -14.01
C GLU A 72 -2.32 9.78 -13.58
N TRP A 73 -1.89 9.88 -12.32
CA TRP A 73 -1.13 11.02 -11.79
C TRP A 73 -0.21 10.56 -10.69
N THR A 74 0.63 11.45 -10.17
CA THR A 74 1.54 11.14 -9.08
C THR A 74 1.29 12.03 -7.87
N ILE A 75 1.55 11.49 -6.68
CA ILE A 75 1.62 12.26 -5.44
C ILE A 75 2.94 11.98 -4.70
N PRO A 76 3.58 13.02 -4.15
CA PRO A 76 4.77 12.85 -3.33
C PRO A 76 4.42 12.53 -1.87
N TYR A 77 5.30 11.75 -1.22
CA TYR A 77 5.37 11.62 0.22
C TYR A 77 6.84 11.64 0.65
N SER A 78 7.28 12.70 1.33
CA SER A 78 8.71 12.91 1.63
C SER A 78 9.55 12.82 0.35
N SER A 79 10.51 11.89 0.27
CA SER A 79 11.33 11.63 -0.92
C SER A 79 10.74 10.61 -1.88
N LEU A 80 9.57 10.07 -1.59
CA LEU A 80 8.91 9.04 -2.40
C LEU A 80 7.87 9.65 -3.33
N THR A 81 7.70 9.03 -4.50
CA THR A 81 6.68 9.40 -5.49
C THR A 81 5.83 8.19 -5.80
N PHE A 82 4.52 8.35 -5.68
CA PHE A 82 3.54 7.29 -5.92
C PHE A 82 2.66 7.61 -7.12
N HIS A 83 2.57 6.68 -8.05
CA HIS A 83 1.60 6.70 -9.13
C HIS A 83 0.22 6.31 -8.61
N LEU A 84 -0.79 7.05 -9.01
CA LEU A 84 -2.19 6.79 -8.69
C LEU A 84 -2.96 6.54 -9.98
N LYS A 85 -3.79 5.50 -9.98
CA LYS A 85 -4.64 5.11 -11.12
C LYS A 85 -6.01 4.68 -10.61
N PRO A 86 -7.11 5.25 -11.10
CA PRO A 86 -8.42 4.66 -10.90
C PRO A 86 -8.47 3.30 -11.60
N PHE A 87 -8.91 2.26 -10.91
CA PHE A 87 -9.10 0.95 -11.51
C PHE A 87 -10.36 0.27 -10.95
N LYS A 88 -10.63 -0.99 -11.28
CA LYS A 88 -11.90 -1.69 -10.97
C LYS A 88 -12.33 -1.70 -9.49
N PHE A 89 -11.49 -1.23 -8.60
CA PHE A 89 -11.75 -1.13 -7.16
C PHE A 89 -11.69 0.32 -6.70
N LYS A 90 -12.21 0.59 -5.49
CA LYS A 90 -12.18 1.92 -4.87
C LYS A 90 -10.77 2.46 -4.58
N HIS A 91 -9.78 1.59 -4.53
CA HIS A 91 -8.39 1.96 -4.26
C HIS A 91 -7.74 2.56 -5.52
N THR A 92 -6.79 3.46 -5.32
CA THR A 92 -6.09 4.17 -6.40
C THR A 92 -4.58 3.92 -6.37
N GLY A 93 -4.15 2.88 -5.70
CA GLY A 93 -2.73 2.48 -5.67
C GLY A 93 -1.97 2.86 -4.41
N ILE A 94 -2.59 3.53 -3.44
CA ILE A 94 -1.94 3.84 -2.17
C ILE A 94 -2.93 3.83 -1.01
N SER A 95 -2.43 3.46 0.18
CA SER A 95 -3.10 3.53 1.47
C SER A 95 -2.37 4.57 2.32
N PRO A 96 -2.81 5.85 2.31
CA PRO A 96 -2.08 6.95 2.96
C PRO A 96 -1.94 6.79 4.46
N GLU A 97 -2.86 6.10 5.11
CA GLU A 97 -2.84 5.77 6.55
C GLU A 97 -1.62 4.92 6.93
N GLN A 98 -1.07 4.16 5.99
CA GLN A 98 0.12 3.32 6.20
C GLN A 98 1.41 4.13 6.34
N ALA A 99 1.39 5.42 6.07
CA ALA A 99 2.58 6.28 6.19
C ALA A 99 3.19 6.25 7.61
N VAL A 100 2.35 6.13 8.62
CA VAL A 100 2.78 5.95 10.03
C VAL A 100 3.67 4.71 10.18
N ASN A 101 3.24 3.60 9.60
CA ASN A 101 3.98 2.34 9.64
C ASN A 101 5.27 2.43 8.82
N TRP A 102 5.23 3.14 7.69
CA TRP A 102 6.43 3.36 6.86
C TRP A 102 7.49 4.15 7.62
N GLU A 103 7.10 5.22 8.32
CA GLU A 103 8.02 6.05 9.12
C GLU A 103 8.61 5.25 10.29
N TRP A 104 7.76 4.51 10.99
CA TRP A 104 8.19 3.67 12.10
C TRP A 104 9.18 2.61 11.64
N CYS A 105 8.86 1.82 10.61
CA CYS A 105 9.75 0.81 10.04
C CYS A 105 11.07 1.44 9.55
N SER A 106 11.00 2.58 8.86
CA SER A 106 12.18 3.31 8.39
C SER A 106 13.09 3.74 9.55
N SER A 107 12.50 4.17 10.68
CA SER A 107 13.25 4.54 11.87
C SER A 107 14.00 3.35 12.47
N LEU A 108 13.36 2.18 12.54
CA LEU A 108 13.98 0.94 13.02
C LEU A 108 15.13 0.48 12.09
N ILE A 109 14.94 0.56 10.78
CA ILE A 109 15.97 0.20 9.80
C ILE A 109 17.20 1.12 9.98
N ARG A 110 16.99 2.44 10.05
CA ARG A 110 18.09 3.40 10.25
C ARG A 110 18.82 3.16 11.57
N LYS A 111 18.07 2.91 12.65
CA LYS A 111 18.65 2.56 13.96
C LYS A 111 19.50 1.31 13.85
N ARG A 112 18.98 0.23 13.24
CA ARG A 112 19.73 -1.02 13.06
C ARG A 112 21.01 -0.84 12.27
N LYS A 113 20.98 -0.02 11.24
CA LYS A 113 22.19 0.32 10.44
C LYS A 113 23.23 1.11 11.24
N GLN A 114 22.80 1.97 12.15
CA GLN A 114 23.70 2.70 13.05
C GLN A 114 24.33 1.77 14.08
N GLU A 115 23.58 0.83 14.63
CA GLU A 115 24.06 -0.15 15.61
C GLU A 115 25.02 -1.19 15.02
N ALA A 116 24.90 -1.50 13.73
CA ALA A 116 25.73 -2.46 13.02
C ALA A 116 26.18 -1.91 11.65
N PRO A 117 27.12 -0.95 11.64
CA PRO A 117 27.63 -0.37 10.40
C PRO A 117 28.24 -1.46 9.49
N GLY A 118 27.90 -1.41 8.19
CA GLY A 118 28.39 -2.39 7.20
C GLY A 118 27.55 -3.67 7.11
N ARG A 119 26.65 -3.95 8.06
CA ARG A 119 25.72 -5.06 7.95
C ARG A 119 24.53 -4.68 7.05
N GLU A 120 24.19 -5.56 6.12
CA GLU A 120 22.96 -5.43 5.34
C GLU A 120 21.73 -5.68 6.23
N VAL A 121 20.76 -4.77 6.20
CA VAL A 121 19.44 -4.97 6.84
C VAL A 121 18.49 -5.52 5.79
N ARG A 122 17.97 -6.71 6.03
CA ARG A 122 17.11 -7.46 5.10
C ARG A 122 15.66 -7.42 5.56
N VAL A 123 14.77 -6.92 4.71
CA VAL A 123 13.34 -6.82 5.01
C VAL A 123 12.53 -7.67 4.02
N LEU A 124 11.63 -8.48 4.53
CA LEU A 124 10.62 -9.20 3.76
C LEU A 124 9.30 -8.43 3.82
N ASN A 125 8.75 -8.04 2.67
CA ASN A 125 7.43 -7.42 2.56
C ASN A 125 6.48 -8.36 1.82
N LEU A 126 5.51 -8.90 2.54
CA LEU A 126 4.48 -9.81 2.04
C LEU A 126 3.17 -9.05 1.81
N PHE A 127 2.38 -9.47 0.81
CA PHE A 127 1.20 -8.75 0.33
C PHE A 127 1.54 -7.29 -0.01
N ALA A 128 2.68 -7.13 -0.67
CA ALA A 128 3.40 -5.87 -0.74
C ALA A 128 2.73 -4.81 -1.63
N TYR A 129 1.66 -5.17 -2.33
CA TYR A 129 0.80 -4.28 -3.13
C TYR A 129 1.63 -3.42 -4.09
N THR A 130 1.38 -2.11 -4.14
CA THR A 130 2.09 -1.14 -4.99
C THR A 130 3.40 -0.64 -4.36
N GLY A 131 3.86 -1.27 -3.28
CA GLY A 131 5.19 -1.11 -2.73
C GLY A 131 5.42 0.03 -1.74
N GLY A 132 4.38 0.62 -1.13
CA GLY A 132 4.57 1.71 -0.18
C GLY A 132 5.59 1.40 0.92
N ALA A 133 5.40 0.27 1.64
CA ALA A 133 6.34 -0.18 2.67
C ALA A 133 7.71 -0.60 2.09
N THR A 134 7.73 -1.18 0.88
CA THR A 134 8.97 -1.52 0.18
C THR A 134 9.82 -0.27 -0.09
N LEU A 135 9.21 0.78 -0.67
CA LEU A 135 9.91 2.03 -0.98
C LEU A 135 10.42 2.71 0.30
N ALA A 136 9.61 2.72 1.35
CA ALA A 136 10.00 3.26 2.65
C ALA A 136 11.22 2.52 3.23
N ALA A 137 11.23 1.18 3.18
CA ALA A 137 12.36 0.38 3.64
C ALA A 137 13.61 0.58 2.78
N LEU A 138 13.48 0.65 1.45
CA LEU A 138 14.58 0.94 0.52
C LEU A 138 15.18 2.33 0.79
N SER A 139 14.34 3.35 0.97
CA SER A 139 14.79 4.72 1.28
C SER A 139 15.53 4.82 2.61
N ALA A 140 15.24 3.92 3.55
CA ALA A 140 15.95 3.79 4.82
C ALA A 140 17.25 2.96 4.69
N GLY A 141 17.53 2.39 3.52
CA GLY A 141 18.74 1.66 3.17
C GLY A 141 18.68 0.16 3.47
N ALA A 142 17.53 -0.46 3.53
CA ALA A 142 17.39 -1.91 3.60
C ALA A 142 17.50 -2.56 2.21
N ALA A 143 17.88 -3.85 2.20
CA ALA A 143 17.61 -4.74 1.08
C ALA A 143 16.22 -5.37 1.25
N VAL A 144 15.37 -5.29 0.24
CA VAL A 144 13.97 -5.69 0.37
C VAL A 144 13.61 -6.86 -0.55
N THR A 145 12.92 -7.84 -0.01
CA THR A 145 12.21 -8.85 -0.80
C THR A 145 10.73 -8.50 -0.83
N HIS A 146 10.26 -8.08 -1.98
CA HIS A 146 8.88 -7.66 -2.24
C HIS A 146 8.10 -8.82 -2.86
N VAL A 147 7.06 -9.30 -2.19
CA VAL A 147 6.23 -10.42 -2.63
C VAL A 147 4.77 -10.01 -2.71
N ASP A 148 4.18 -10.14 -3.89
CA ASP A 148 2.75 -9.94 -4.11
C ASP A 148 2.24 -10.94 -5.16
N ALA A 149 1.01 -11.40 -5.02
CA ALA A 149 0.41 -12.36 -5.92
C ALA A 149 0.07 -11.76 -7.30
N SER A 150 -0.09 -10.45 -7.37
CA SER A 150 -0.51 -9.73 -8.59
C SER A 150 0.67 -9.17 -9.36
N LYS A 151 0.90 -9.69 -10.56
CA LYS A 151 1.90 -9.15 -11.48
C LYS A 151 1.70 -7.64 -11.76
N GLY A 152 0.44 -7.20 -11.83
CA GLY A 152 0.10 -5.79 -12.03
C GLY A 152 0.57 -4.92 -10.87
N MET A 153 0.37 -5.37 -9.62
CA MET A 153 0.81 -4.64 -8.44
C MET A 153 2.33 -4.60 -8.32
N VAL A 154 3.02 -5.71 -8.59
CA VAL A 154 4.49 -5.75 -8.61
C VAL A 154 5.07 -4.81 -9.68
N ASN A 155 4.47 -4.74 -10.87
CA ASN A 155 4.91 -3.79 -11.90
C ASN A 155 4.69 -2.35 -11.46
N TRP A 156 3.54 -2.05 -10.86
CA TRP A 156 3.25 -0.71 -10.33
C TRP A 156 4.22 -0.33 -9.20
N ALA A 157 4.59 -1.27 -8.33
CA ALA A 157 5.61 -1.05 -7.32
C ALA A 157 6.99 -0.71 -7.93
N LYS A 158 7.35 -1.34 -9.05
CA LYS A 158 8.57 -0.99 -9.80
C LYS A 158 8.51 0.42 -10.41
N GLU A 159 7.35 0.82 -10.95
CA GLU A 159 7.11 2.18 -11.45
C GLU A 159 7.29 3.21 -10.32
N ASN A 160 6.68 2.95 -9.15
CA ASN A 160 6.84 3.77 -7.97
C ASN A 160 8.30 3.87 -7.51
N ALA A 161 9.04 2.74 -7.51
CA ALA A 161 10.46 2.73 -7.16
C ALA A 161 11.31 3.54 -8.15
N ALA A 162 11.04 3.43 -9.45
CA ALA A 162 11.72 4.21 -10.48
C ALA A 162 11.48 5.71 -10.31
N SER A 163 10.23 6.13 -10.12
CA SER A 163 9.86 7.54 -9.92
C SER A 163 10.36 8.12 -8.59
N SER A 164 10.64 7.25 -7.60
CA SER A 164 11.24 7.63 -6.34
C SER A 164 12.78 7.63 -6.38
N GLY A 165 13.42 7.36 -7.53
CA GLY A 165 14.87 7.27 -7.64
C GLY A 165 15.49 6.02 -6.99
N LEU A 166 14.69 5.00 -6.67
CA LEU A 166 15.09 3.80 -5.94
C LEU A 166 15.27 2.55 -6.83
N ALA A 167 15.21 2.70 -8.15
CA ALA A 167 15.31 1.57 -9.09
C ALA A 167 16.65 0.79 -8.98
N HIS A 168 17.70 1.44 -8.49
CA HIS A 168 19.03 0.85 -8.30
C HIS A 168 19.23 0.21 -6.93
N CYS A 169 18.27 0.37 -6.01
CA CYS A 169 18.36 -0.17 -4.66
C CYS A 169 18.21 -1.70 -4.65
N PRO A 170 18.78 -2.39 -3.64
CA PRO A 170 18.74 -3.84 -3.55
C PRO A 170 17.31 -4.33 -3.25
N VAL A 171 16.58 -4.72 -4.28
CA VAL A 171 15.23 -5.24 -4.18
C VAL A 171 15.01 -6.47 -5.06
N ARG A 172 14.36 -7.48 -4.48
CA ARG A 172 13.87 -8.66 -5.21
C ARG A 172 12.37 -8.53 -5.41
N TRP A 173 11.95 -8.38 -6.66
CA TRP A 173 10.53 -8.29 -7.05
C TRP A 173 9.99 -9.67 -7.40
N LEU A 174 8.97 -10.13 -6.68
CA LEU A 174 8.42 -11.47 -6.84
C LEU A 174 6.90 -11.44 -7.02
N VAL A 175 6.43 -12.14 -8.05
CA VAL A 175 5.01 -12.44 -8.24
C VAL A 175 4.79 -13.84 -7.72
N ASP A 176 4.26 -13.98 -6.51
CA ASP A 176 4.19 -15.26 -5.81
C ASP A 176 3.09 -15.31 -4.75
N ASP A 177 2.70 -16.51 -4.36
CA ASP A 177 1.91 -16.76 -3.17
C ASP A 177 2.79 -16.60 -1.91
N CYS A 178 2.33 -15.78 -0.95
CA CYS A 178 3.12 -15.43 0.24
C CYS A 178 3.44 -16.64 1.12
N MET A 179 2.49 -17.53 1.34
CA MET A 179 2.71 -18.73 2.15
C MET A 179 3.76 -19.64 1.50
N LYS A 180 3.57 -19.97 0.23
CA LYS A 180 4.52 -20.79 -0.52
C LYS A 180 5.90 -20.16 -0.61
N PHE A 181 5.97 -18.84 -0.66
CA PHE A 181 7.23 -18.11 -0.65
C PHE A 181 7.94 -18.31 0.69
N VAL A 182 7.26 -18.09 1.82
CA VAL A 182 7.82 -18.27 3.17
C VAL A 182 8.32 -19.71 3.37
N GLU A 183 7.52 -20.70 3.05
CA GLU A 183 7.94 -22.12 3.11
C GLU A 183 9.23 -22.40 2.32
N ARG A 184 9.41 -21.75 1.16
CA ARG A 184 10.64 -21.91 0.37
C ARG A 184 11.83 -21.20 0.99
N GLU A 185 11.64 -20.04 1.59
CA GLU A 185 12.72 -19.30 2.26
C GLU A 185 13.20 -20.07 3.52
N ILE A 186 12.28 -20.70 4.27
CA ILE A 186 12.62 -21.59 5.39
C ILE A 186 13.49 -22.75 4.91
N ARG A 187 13.06 -23.47 3.85
CA ARG A 187 13.84 -24.60 3.29
C ARG A 187 15.23 -24.18 2.77
N ARG A 188 15.40 -22.91 2.38
CA ARG A 188 16.69 -22.34 1.93
C ARG A 188 17.54 -21.82 3.07
N GLY A 189 17.01 -21.77 4.30
CA GLY A 189 17.67 -21.18 5.45
C GLY A 189 17.87 -19.67 5.35
N ASN A 190 17.03 -18.97 4.55
CA ASN A 190 17.08 -17.53 4.45
C ASN A 190 16.41 -16.90 5.67
N THR A 191 17.00 -15.80 6.16
CA THR A 191 16.50 -15.03 7.31
C THR A 191 16.39 -13.56 6.97
N TYR A 192 15.56 -12.84 7.71
CA TYR A 192 15.30 -11.42 7.55
C TYR A 192 15.41 -10.71 8.92
N ASP A 193 15.78 -9.44 8.91
CA ASP A 193 15.81 -8.61 10.12
C ASP A 193 14.42 -8.10 10.51
N GLY A 194 13.52 -8.05 9.55
CA GLY A 194 12.13 -7.66 9.77
C GLY A 194 11.20 -8.17 8.67
N ILE A 195 9.97 -8.48 9.05
CA ILE A 195 8.90 -8.89 8.15
C ILE A 195 7.76 -7.88 8.26
N ILE A 196 7.34 -7.35 7.12
CA ILE A 196 6.18 -6.45 7.01
C ILE A 196 5.10 -7.22 6.26
N MET A 197 3.88 -7.22 6.77
CA MET A 197 2.74 -7.83 6.08
C MET A 197 1.46 -7.07 6.36
N ASP A 198 0.64 -6.91 5.32
CA ASP A 198 -0.70 -6.33 5.37
C ASP A 198 -1.65 -7.22 4.56
N PRO A 199 -1.98 -8.42 5.10
CA PRO A 199 -2.77 -9.38 4.35
C PRO A 199 -4.20 -8.91 4.14
N PRO A 200 -4.77 -9.10 2.92
CA PRO A 200 -6.17 -8.81 2.68
C PRO A 200 -7.08 -9.79 3.42
N SER A 201 -8.32 -9.41 3.70
CA SER A 201 -9.31 -10.34 4.26
C SER A 201 -9.57 -11.53 3.34
N TYR A 202 -9.53 -11.31 2.03
CA TYR A 202 -9.73 -12.32 0.99
C TYR A 202 -8.88 -12.02 -0.24
N GLY A 203 -8.31 -13.07 -0.86
CA GLY A 203 -7.53 -12.95 -2.08
C GLY A 203 -7.31 -14.27 -2.80
N ARG A 204 -6.60 -14.19 -3.93
CA ARG A 204 -6.16 -15.37 -4.68
C ARG A 204 -4.69 -15.21 -5.05
N GLY A 205 -3.94 -16.27 -4.86
CA GLY A 205 -2.57 -16.39 -5.34
C GLY A 205 -2.49 -16.47 -6.87
N PRO A 206 -1.28 -16.40 -7.44
CA PRO A 206 -1.07 -16.38 -8.89
C PRO A 206 -1.56 -17.66 -9.58
N ASN A 207 -1.60 -18.80 -8.89
CA ASN A 207 -2.13 -20.07 -9.40
C ASN A 207 -3.53 -20.38 -8.82
N LYS A 208 -4.30 -19.36 -8.44
CA LYS A 208 -5.64 -19.43 -7.86
C LYS A 208 -5.68 -19.99 -6.42
N GLU A 209 -4.58 -20.06 -5.71
CA GLU A 209 -4.56 -20.36 -4.27
C GLU A 209 -5.55 -19.45 -3.54
N LEU A 210 -6.34 -20.02 -2.64
CA LEU A 210 -7.32 -19.27 -1.88
C LEU A 210 -6.68 -18.73 -0.61
N TRP A 211 -6.71 -17.43 -0.42
CA TRP A 211 -6.39 -16.76 0.82
C TRP A 211 -7.66 -16.26 1.50
N LYS A 212 -7.86 -16.66 2.75
CA LYS A 212 -8.81 -16.07 3.69
C LYS A 212 -8.06 -15.80 4.98
N ILE A 213 -8.15 -14.58 5.48
CA ILE A 213 -7.35 -14.17 6.64
C ILE A 213 -7.64 -15.03 7.87
N GLU A 214 -8.91 -15.34 8.12
CA GLU A 214 -9.37 -16.16 9.23
C GLU A 214 -8.82 -17.58 9.21
N ASP A 215 -8.55 -18.12 8.03
CA ASP A 215 -8.07 -19.49 7.84
C ASP A 215 -6.54 -19.58 7.79
N CYS A 216 -5.86 -18.52 7.29
CA CYS A 216 -4.47 -18.58 6.86
C CYS A 216 -3.49 -17.77 7.72
N VAL A 217 -3.95 -16.68 8.37
CA VAL A 217 -3.03 -15.72 9.01
C VAL A 217 -2.23 -16.33 10.13
N HIS A 218 -2.84 -17.17 10.95
CA HIS A 218 -2.15 -17.85 12.07
C HIS A 218 -0.97 -18.71 11.55
N SER A 219 -1.23 -19.53 10.54
CA SER A 219 -0.19 -20.39 9.96
C SER A 219 0.94 -19.55 9.35
N LEU A 220 0.60 -18.49 8.58
CA LEU A 220 1.61 -17.63 7.99
C LEU A 220 2.50 -16.96 9.06
N VAL A 221 1.90 -16.41 10.12
CA VAL A 221 2.67 -15.76 11.20
C VAL A 221 3.53 -16.76 11.97
N THR A 222 3.05 -17.99 12.13
CA THR A 222 3.81 -19.05 12.80
C THR A 222 5.05 -19.46 12.02
N GLU A 223 4.97 -19.47 10.68
CA GLU A 223 6.07 -19.81 9.78
C GLU A 223 7.07 -18.65 9.59
N CYS A 224 6.68 -17.41 9.89
CA CYS A 224 7.52 -16.21 9.78
C CYS A 224 8.41 -15.99 11.00
#